data_9c62ba4070c23d61cc354fb916eac6a7
#
_entry.id   9c62ba4070c23d61cc354fb916eac6a7
#
_cell.length_a   1.000
_cell.length_b   1.000
_cell.length_c   1.000
_cell.angle_alpha   90.00
_cell.angle_beta   90.00
_cell.angle_gamma   90.00
#
_symmetry.space_group_name_H-M   'P 1'
#
loop_
_entity.id
_entity.type
_entity.pdbx_description
1 polymer ?
#
loop_
_entity_poly.entity_id
_entity_poly.type
_entity_poly.pdbx_seq_one_letter_code
_entity_poly.pdbx_strand_id
1 'polypeptide(L)'
;MKKGILIALCSLAVLFVACKKPVEPTSDPVDYTPTYVGNYLGQFDFNITSVNNQAQTLAFTIDNIGMDIAKGTAFNAITATVTVDNETRQTSGTATAEKADFESVNLIIDKPDQNYYFELNLKMEGTKAENDTTLNIVGTFSGSGNATILTPQGVFEQPFDEVSGTLSGNLVKQ
;
A
#
# COMPACT_ATOMS: atom_id res chain seq x y z
N MET A 1 -10.69 76.62 -23.94
CA MET A 1 -10.92 75.54 -22.99
C MET A 1 -11.42 74.25 -23.66
N LYS A 2 -10.68 73.69 -24.68
CA LYS A 2 -11.07 72.39 -25.33
C LYS A 2 -9.91 71.40 -25.55
N LYS A 3 -8.72 71.64 -24.97
CA LYS A 3 -7.52 70.79 -25.15
C LYS A 3 -7.22 69.92 -23.90
N GLY A 4 -7.89 70.15 -22.77
CA GLY A 4 -7.63 69.43 -21.52
C GLY A 4 -8.42 68.10 -21.36
N ILE A 5 -9.51 67.92 -22.10
CA ILE A 5 -10.39 66.75 -21.95
C ILE A 5 -9.92 65.53 -22.73
N LEU A 6 -9.10 65.73 -23.77
CA LEU A 6 -8.63 64.64 -24.64
C LEU A 6 -7.50 63.79 -24.00
N ILE A 7 -6.74 64.42 -23.10
CA ILE A 7 -5.59 63.71 -22.44
C ILE A 7 -6.10 62.85 -21.27
N ALA A 8 -7.20 63.22 -20.62
CA ALA A 8 -7.80 62.44 -19.53
C ALA A 8 -8.48 61.16 -20.01
N LEU A 9 -8.97 61.10 -21.27
CA LEU A 9 -9.60 59.88 -21.81
C LEU A 9 -8.59 58.83 -22.27
N CYS A 10 -7.40 59.25 -22.71
CA CYS A 10 -6.36 58.29 -23.12
C CYS A 10 -5.66 57.59 -21.93
N SER A 11 -5.59 58.24 -20.77
CA SER A 11 -5.00 57.64 -19.56
C SER A 11 -5.88 56.59 -18.88
N LEU A 12 -7.21 56.61 -19.11
CA LEU A 12 -8.14 55.65 -18.53
C LEU A 12 -8.22 54.34 -19.35
N ALA A 13 -7.87 54.35 -20.63
CA ALA A 13 -7.89 53.19 -21.51
C ALA A 13 -6.68 52.22 -21.29
N VAL A 14 -5.58 52.73 -20.70
CA VAL A 14 -4.36 51.93 -20.46
C VAL A 14 -4.47 51.10 -19.17
N LEU A 15 -5.37 51.45 -18.26
CA LEU A 15 -5.49 50.71 -16.98
C LEU A 15 -6.32 49.42 -17.05
N PHE A 16 -7.02 49.14 -18.14
CA PHE A 16 -7.82 47.93 -18.29
C PHE A 16 -7.11 46.78 -19.02
N VAL A 17 -5.89 46.97 -19.53
CA VAL A 17 -5.15 45.91 -20.24
C VAL A 17 -4.19 45.11 -19.31
N ALA A 18 -3.99 45.55 -18.07
CA ALA A 18 -2.91 45.03 -17.20
C ALA A 18 -3.31 44.00 -16.18
N CYS A 19 -4.47 43.34 -16.27
CA CYS A 19 -4.84 42.27 -15.32
C CYS A 19 -5.45 41.04 -15.98
N LYS A 20 -4.79 40.52 -17.01
CA LYS A 20 -4.86 39.05 -17.20
C LYS A 20 -3.71 38.48 -16.39
N LYS A 21 -4.00 37.96 -15.15
CA LYS A 21 -3.11 37.01 -14.50
C LYS A 21 -2.74 35.95 -15.54
N PRO A 22 -1.43 35.65 -15.73
CA PRO A 22 -1.08 34.47 -16.51
C PRO A 22 -1.84 33.30 -15.88
N VAL A 23 -2.69 32.65 -16.67
CA VAL A 23 -3.25 31.36 -16.30
C VAL A 23 -2.03 30.44 -16.25
N GLU A 24 -1.58 30.11 -15.03
CA GLU A 24 -0.60 29.05 -14.88
C GLU A 24 -1.19 27.82 -15.59
N PRO A 25 -0.42 27.15 -16.45
CA PRO A 25 -0.87 25.91 -17.04
C PRO A 25 -1.15 24.95 -15.88
N THR A 26 -2.41 24.73 -15.58
CA THR A 26 -2.82 23.63 -14.71
C THR A 26 -2.47 22.36 -15.46
N SER A 27 -1.32 21.74 -15.11
CA SER A 27 -1.03 20.41 -15.59
C SER A 27 -2.17 19.50 -15.15
N ASP A 28 -2.74 18.76 -16.09
CA ASP A 28 -3.76 17.77 -15.75
C ASP A 28 -3.20 16.84 -14.65
N PRO A 29 -4.03 16.44 -13.69
CA PRO A 29 -3.61 15.55 -12.64
C PRO A 29 -3.11 14.23 -13.25
N VAL A 30 -1.94 13.75 -12.79
CA VAL A 30 -1.31 12.53 -13.31
C VAL A 30 -1.94 11.31 -12.64
N ASP A 31 -2.41 10.36 -13.45
CA ASP A 31 -2.89 9.06 -12.98
C ASP A 31 -1.70 8.08 -12.81
N TYR A 32 -1.42 7.70 -11.59
CA TYR A 32 -0.31 6.79 -11.26
C TYR A 32 -0.74 5.32 -11.20
N THR A 33 -2.02 4.99 -11.34
CA THR A 33 -2.49 3.61 -11.27
C THR A 33 -1.81 2.67 -12.27
N PRO A 34 -1.52 3.07 -13.55
CA PRO A 34 -0.87 2.18 -14.50
C PRO A 34 0.52 1.68 -14.06
N THR A 35 1.20 2.44 -13.20
CA THR A 35 2.52 2.06 -12.66
C THR A 35 2.45 0.77 -11.86
N TYR A 36 1.35 0.54 -11.13
CA TYR A 36 1.23 -0.56 -10.18
C TYR A 36 0.34 -1.70 -10.67
N VAL A 37 -0.54 -1.45 -11.64
CA VAL A 37 -1.48 -2.48 -12.15
C VAL A 37 -0.72 -3.67 -12.75
N GLY A 38 -1.15 -4.86 -12.37
CA GLY A 38 -0.63 -6.14 -12.86
C GLY A 38 -0.75 -7.27 -11.87
N ASN A 39 -0.38 -8.45 -12.34
CA ASN A 39 -0.31 -9.66 -11.54
C ASN A 39 1.12 -9.85 -11.06
N TYR A 40 1.29 -10.06 -9.77
CA TYR A 40 2.58 -10.23 -9.12
C TYR A 40 2.61 -11.54 -8.35
N LEU A 41 3.79 -12.17 -8.31
CA LEU A 41 4.02 -13.39 -7.56
C LEU A 41 5.35 -13.28 -6.82
N GLY A 42 5.40 -13.75 -5.57
CA GLY A 42 6.63 -13.72 -4.78
C GLY A 42 6.45 -14.30 -3.38
N GLN A 43 7.12 -13.71 -2.43
CA GLN A 43 7.08 -14.14 -1.03
C GLN A 43 6.92 -12.96 -0.08
N PHE A 44 6.40 -13.24 1.10
CA PHE A 44 6.41 -12.33 2.25
C PHE A 44 7.23 -12.90 3.39
N ASP A 45 8.13 -12.09 3.92
CA ASP A 45 8.90 -12.35 5.12
C ASP A 45 8.25 -11.62 6.30
N PHE A 46 7.80 -12.37 7.28
CA PHE A 46 7.17 -11.87 8.50
C PHE A 46 8.18 -11.88 9.64
N ASN A 47 8.30 -10.76 10.33
CA ASN A 47 9.12 -10.64 11.53
C ASN A 47 8.23 -10.23 12.70
N ILE A 48 7.88 -11.18 13.56
CA ILE A 48 7.13 -10.94 14.80
C ILE A 48 8.07 -10.26 15.79
N THR A 49 7.67 -9.10 16.27
CA THR A 49 8.43 -8.30 17.24
C THR A 49 7.80 -8.26 18.63
N SER A 50 6.52 -8.62 18.73
CA SER A 50 5.81 -8.69 20.00
C SER A 50 4.78 -9.82 20.01
N VAL A 51 4.69 -10.53 21.12
CA VAL A 51 3.67 -11.53 21.42
C VAL A 51 3.14 -11.27 22.81
N ASN A 52 1.82 -11.12 22.97
CA ASN A 52 1.15 -10.83 24.26
C ASN A 52 1.82 -9.66 25.02
N ASN A 53 2.15 -8.57 24.28
CA ASN A 53 2.85 -7.38 24.78
C ASN A 53 4.28 -7.63 25.32
N GLN A 54 4.87 -8.76 24.99
CA GLN A 54 6.27 -9.05 25.29
C GLN A 54 7.11 -9.05 24.02
N ALA A 55 8.28 -8.41 24.09
CA ALA A 55 9.23 -8.41 22.99
C ALA A 55 9.65 -9.83 22.64
N GLN A 56 9.49 -10.20 21.38
CA GLN A 56 9.86 -11.51 20.82
C GLN A 56 10.55 -11.30 19.49
N THR A 57 11.32 -12.27 19.06
CA THR A 57 11.89 -12.29 17.71
C THR A 57 11.61 -13.66 17.12
N LEU A 58 10.62 -13.71 16.23
CA LEU A 58 10.29 -14.89 15.44
C LEU A 58 10.10 -14.44 14.00
N ALA A 59 10.74 -15.12 13.07
CA ALA A 59 10.61 -14.84 11.64
C ALA A 59 10.14 -16.09 10.90
N PHE A 60 9.28 -15.88 9.90
CA PHE A 60 8.85 -16.92 8.97
C PHE A 60 8.57 -16.33 7.60
N THR A 61 8.68 -17.14 6.57
CA THR A 61 8.44 -16.76 5.18
C THR A 61 7.24 -17.52 4.65
N ILE A 62 6.43 -16.83 3.86
CA ILE A 62 5.36 -17.42 3.07
C ILE A 62 5.68 -17.23 1.61
N ASP A 63 5.86 -18.34 0.92
CA ASP A 63 6.08 -18.39 -0.52
C ASP A 63 4.78 -18.36 -1.30
N ASN A 64 4.88 -18.11 -2.61
CA ASN A 64 3.77 -18.14 -3.57
C ASN A 64 2.63 -17.18 -3.22
N ILE A 65 2.98 -16.00 -2.69
CA ILE A 65 2.02 -14.91 -2.52
C ILE A 65 1.67 -14.35 -3.90
N GLY A 66 0.39 -14.45 -4.25
CA GLY A 66 -0.17 -13.75 -5.40
C GLY A 66 -0.71 -12.38 -5.00
N MET A 67 -0.46 -11.36 -5.82
CA MET A 67 -1.05 -10.03 -5.66
C MET A 67 -1.50 -9.51 -7.02
N ASP A 68 -2.80 -9.44 -7.24
CA ASP A 68 -3.40 -8.86 -8.45
C ASP A 68 -3.86 -7.44 -8.13
N ILE A 69 -3.21 -6.46 -8.76
CA ILE A 69 -3.51 -5.05 -8.59
C ILE A 69 -4.26 -4.55 -9.81
N ALA A 70 -5.46 -4.06 -9.60
CA ALA A 70 -6.33 -3.47 -10.62
C ALA A 70 -6.60 -1.99 -10.32
N LYS A 71 -6.98 -1.26 -11.36
CA LYS A 71 -7.43 0.13 -11.23
C LYS A 71 -8.76 0.18 -10.49
N GLY A 72 -8.87 1.04 -9.49
CA GLY A 72 -10.10 1.36 -8.81
C GLY A 72 -10.98 2.35 -9.59
N THR A 73 -12.12 2.70 -9.04
CA THR A 73 -13.10 3.59 -9.70
C THR A 73 -12.79 5.07 -9.55
N ALA A 74 -12.09 5.47 -8.49
CA ALA A 74 -11.68 6.85 -8.25
C ALA A 74 -10.31 7.14 -8.86
N PHE A 75 -9.98 8.43 -8.98
CA PHE A 75 -8.66 8.89 -9.45
C PHE A 75 -7.55 8.39 -8.52
N ASN A 76 -6.49 7.82 -9.09
CA ASN A 76 -5.39 7.15 -8.38
C ASN A 76 -5.80 6.01 -7.44
N ALA A 77 -7.06 5.58 -7.45
CA ALA A 77 -7.49 4.42 -6.67
C ALA A 77 -7.03 3.11 -7.32
N ILE A 78 -6.60 2.19 -6.48
CA ILE A 78 -6.29 0.81 -6.85
C ILE A 78 -7.05 -0.17 -5.95
N THR A 79 -7.26 -1.37 -6.44
CA THR A 79 -7.70 -2.51 -5.64
C THR A 79 -6.65 -3.60 -5.73
N ALA A 80 -6.37 -4.28 -4.65
CA ALA A 80 -5.46 -5.42 -4.66
C ALA A 80 -6.18 -6.67 -4.15
N THR A 81 -6.00 -7.76 -4.87
CA THR A 81 -6.42 -9.09 -4.45
C THR A 81 -5.17 -9.87 -4.03
N VAL A 82 -5.05 -10.14 -2.74
CA VAL A 82 -3.92 -10.89 -2.16
C VAL A 82 -4.36 -12.34 -2.00
N THR A 83 -3.55 -13.25 -2.55
CA THR A 83 -3.76 -14.70 -2.47
C THR A 83 -2.61 -15.35 -1.72
N VAL A 84 -2.94 -16.06 -0.64
CA VAL A 84 -2.00 -16.84 0.18
C VAL A 84 -2.54 -18.26 0.26
N ASP A 85 -1.75 -19.24 -0.17
CA ASP A 85 -2.22 -20.62 -0.34
C ASP A 85 -3.48 -20.65 -1.23
N ASN A 86 -4.65 -20.99 -0.68
CA ASN A 86 -5.94 -20.96 -1.39
C ASN A 86 -6.88 -19.87 -0.87
N GLU A 87 -6.42 -19.03 0.03
CA GLU A 87 -7.18 -17.92 0.60
C GLU A 87 -6.98 -16.65 -0.21
N THR A 88 -8.07 -16.00 -0.55
CA THR A 88 -8.05 -14.76 -1.34
C THR A 88 -8.73 -13.65 -0.54
N ARG A 89 -8.07 -12.50 -0.44
CA ARG A 89 -8.59 -11.30 0.23
C ARG A 89 -8.41 -10.08 -0.64
N GLN A 90 -9.34 -9.15 -0.54
CA GLN A 90 -9.27 -7.88 -1.26
C GLN A 90 -9.02 -6.71 -0.32
N THR A 91 -8.28 -5.74 -0.82
CA THR A 91 -8.07 -4.45 -0.19
C THR A 91 -8.10 -3.34 -1.23
N SER A 92 -8.46 -2.14 -0.82
CA SER A 92 -8.33 -0.93 -1.63
C SER A 92 -7.05 -0.20 -1.29
N GLY A 93 -6.70 0.75 -2.13
CA GLY A 93 -5.52 1.57 -1.91
C GLY A 93 -5.47 2.77 -2.85
N THR A 94 -4.38 3.51 -2.73
CA THR A 94 -4.09 4.67 -3.59
C THR A 94 -2.69 4.60 -4.17
N ALA A 95 -2.55 5.02 -5.42
CA ALA A 95 -1.28 5.08 -6.13
C ALA A 95 -0.76 6.53 -6.17
N THR A 96 0.52 6.71 -5.94
CA THR A 96 1.26 7.96 -6.11
C THR A 96 2.46 7.75 -7.04
N ALA A 97 3.21 8.79 -7.31
CA ALA A 97 4.47 8.67 -8.08
C ALA A 97 5.49 7.76 -7.38
N GLU A 98 5.46 7.69 -6.05
CA GLU A 98 6.48 7.04 -5.25
C GLU A 98 6.05 5.65 -4.76
N LYS A 99 4.77 5.49 -4.41
CA LYS A 99 4.27 4.26 -3.81
C LYS A 99 2.79 3.99 -4.07
N ALA A 100 2.41 2.75 -3.85
CA ALA A 100 1.03 2.31 -3.66
C ALA A 100 0.79 2.07 -2.17
N ASP A 101 -0.17 2.75 -1.57
CA ASP A 101 -0.61 2.54 -0.19
C ASP A 101 -1.85 1.65 -0.21
N PHE A 102 -1.82 0.52 0.49
CA PHE A 102 -2.95 -0.39 0.63
C PHE A 102 -3.61 -0.23 2.00
N GLU A 103 -4.94 -0.24 2.02
CA GLU A 103 -5.70 -0.34 3.25
C GLU A 103 -5.46 -1.69 3.93
N SER A 104 -5.95 -1.82 5.17
CA SER A 104 -5.77 -3.07 5.90
C SER A 104 -6.42 -4.26 5.18
N VAL A 105 -5.70 -5.37 5.13
CA VAL A 105 -6.19 -6.67 4.66
C VAL A 105 -6.02 -7.72 5.75
N ASN A 106 -7.08 -8.47 6.03
CA ASN A 106 -7.00 -9.60 6.96
C ASN A 106 -6.58 -10.86 6.21
N LEU A 107 -5.51 -11.50 6.66
CA LEU A 107 -5.02 -12.79 6.15
C LEU A 107 -5.08 -13.86 7.21
N ILE A 108 -5.52 -15.05 6.82
CA ILE A 108 -5.39 -16.26 7.61
C ILE A 108 -4.16 -17.02 7.08
N ILE A 109 -3.25 -17.35 7.98
CA ILE A 109 -2.04 -18.10 7.69
C ILE A 109 -2.12 -19.39 8.49
N ASP A 110 -2.33 -20.50 7.78
CA ASP A 110 -2.33 -21.83 8.36
C ASP A 110 -1.10 -22.58 7.88
N LYS A 111 -0.18 -22.88 8.78
CA LYS A 111 1.06 -23.61 8.51
C LYS A 111 1.12 -24.88 9.40
N PRO A 112 0.33 -25.89 9.06
CA PRO A 112 0.27 -27.14 9.85
C PRO A 112 1.62 -27.84 9.94
N ASP A 113 2.48 -27.74 8.91
CA ASP A 113 3.83 -28.32 8.91
C ASP A 113 4.75 -27.65 9.94
N GLN A 114 4.47 -26.42 10.30
CA GLN A 114 5.22 -25.65 11.31
C GLN A 114 4.43 -25.48 12.61
N ASN A 115 3.23 -26.05 12.68
CA ASN A 115 2.32 -25.97 13.82
C ASN A 115 1.92 -24.54 14.20
N TYR A 116 1.70 -23.66 13.22
CA TYR A 116 1.25 -22.29 13.43
C TYR A 116 -0.09 -22.03 12.74
N TYR A 117 -0.88 -21.22 13.41
CA TYR A 117 -2.07 -20.60 12.85
C TYR A 117 -2.07 -19.13 13.25
N PHE A 118 -2.26 -18.22 12.29
CA PHE A 118 -2.35 -16.79 12.52
C PHE A 118 -3.53 -16.18 11.76
N GLU A 119 -4.22 -15.26 12.43
CA GLU A 119 -5.14 -14.30 11.80
C GLU A 119 -4.50 -12.91 11.90
N LEU A 120 -4.01 -12.39 10.79
CA LEU A 120 -3.23 -11.16 10.76
C LEU A 120 -3.93 -10.07 9.95
N ASN A 121 -3.93 -8.88 10.49
CA ASN A 121 -4.35 -7.65 9.82
C ASN A 121 -3.09 -6.94 9.32
N LEU A 122 -2.92 -6.89 8.00
CA LEU A 122 -1.75 -6.32 7.35
C LEU A 122 -2.06 -4.93 6.83
N LYS A 123 -1.14 -3.99 7.05
CA LYS A 123 -1.10 -2.69 6.40
C LYS A 123 0.18 -2.62 5.59
N MET A 124 0.05 -2.40 4.28
CA MET A 124 1.16 -2.55 3.33
C MET A 124 1.35 -1.31 2.47
N GLU A 125 2.60 -1.10 2.07
CA GLU A 125 3.01 -0.16 1.04
C GLU A 125 3.81 -0.90 -0.02
N GLY A 126 3.61 -0.54 -1.28
CA GLY A 126 4.33 -1.13 -2.42
C GLY A 126 5.12 -0.07 -3.18
N THR A 127 6.41 -0.28 -3.40
CA THR A 127 7.26 0.58 -4.23
C THR A 127 7.79 -0.19 -5.42
N LYS A 128 7.82 0.44 -6.60
CA LYS A 128 8.43 -0.15 -7.78
C LYS A 128 9.95 -0.13 -7.67
N ALA A 129 10.58 -1.26 -8.01
CA ALA A 129 12.01 -1.27 -8.25
C ALA A 129 12.37 -0.58 -9.57
N GLU A 130 13.63 -0.22 -9.75
CA GLU A 130 14.12 0.45 -10.96
C GLU A 130 13.85 -0.32 -12.27
N ASN A 131 13.69 -1.65 -12.19
CA ASN A 131 13.40 -2.52 -13.33
C ASN A 131 11.92 -2.56 -13.75
N ASP A 132 11.02 -1.86 -13.04
CA ASP A 132 9.56 -1.82 -13.24
C ASP A 132 8.83 -3.18 -13.18
N THR A 133 9.54 -4.27 -13.01
CA THR A 133 8.96 -5.62 -12.94
C THR A 133 8.80 -6.13 -11.52
N THR A 134 9.49 -5.51 -10.57
CA THR A 134 9.44 -5.90 -9.15
C THR A 134 8.69 -4.88 -8.33
N LEU A 135 7.77 -5.35 -7.51
CA LEU A 135 7.06 -4.59 -6.49
C LEU A 135 7.62 -4.98 -5.12
N ASN A 136 8.32 -4.05 -4.48
CA ASN A 136 8.81 -4.22 -3.12
C ASN A 136 7.69 -3.86 -2.16
N ILE A 137 7.29 -4.79 -1.32
CA ILE A 137 6.28 -4.60 -0.28
C ILE A 137 6.97 -4.44 1.07
N VAL A 138 6.52 -3.46 1.82
CA VAL A 138 6.84 -3.31 3.25
C VAL A 138 5.56 -3.02 4.01
N GLY A 139 5.54 -3.39 5.30
CA GLY A 139 4.35 -3.12 6.08
C GLY A 139 4.47 -3.55 7.53
N THR A 140 3.36 -3.42 8.22
CA THR A 140 3.17 -3.88 9.59
C THR A 140 1.97 -4.80 9.66
N PHE A 141 1.95 -5.65 10.67
CA PHE A 141 0.80 -6.47 10.96
C PHE A 141 0.51 -6.51 12.45
N SER A 142 -0.74 -6.81 12.76
CA SER A 142 -1.22 -7.16 14.10
C SER A 142 -2.29 -8.22 14.00
N GLY A 143 -2.47 -9.00 15.05
CA GLY A 143 -3.48 -10.04 15.03
C GLY A 143 -3.35 -10.98 16.21
N SER A 144 -3.81 -12.19 16.01
CA SER A 144 -3.76 -13.29 16.98
C SER A 144 -3.37 -14.60 16.31
N GLY A 145 -3.10 -15.61 17.09
CA GLY A 145 -2.75 -16.92 16.56
C GLY A 145 -2.57 -17.97 17.64
N ASN A 146 -2.10 -19.12 17.24
CA ASN A 146 -1.65 -20.16 18.13
C ASN A 146 -0.46 -20.92 17.54
N ALA A 147 0.31 -21.55 18.41
CA ALA A 147 1.30 -22.55 18.03
C ALA A 147 1.01 -23.85 18.77
N THR A 148 1.14 -24.96 18.07
CA THR A 148 1.05 -26.29 18.64
C THR A 148 2.45 -26.78 19.00
N ILE A 149 2.72 -26.93 20.28
CA ILE A 149 4.01 -27.36 20.81
C ILE A 149 3.92 -28.84 21.19
N LEU A 150 4.78 -29.64 20.56
CA LEU A 150 4.94 -31.06 20.89
C LEU A 150 5.95 -31.20 22.03
N THR A 151 5.51 -31.76 23.15
CA THR A 151 6.39 -32.08 24.29
C THR A 151 6.32 -33.56 24.61
N PRO A 152 7.26 -34.12 25.40
CA PRO A 152 7.19 -35.48 25.86
C PRO A 152 5.94 -35.82 26.70
N GLN A 153 5.27 -34.78 27.25
CA GLN A 153 4.04 -34.90 28.04
C GLN A 153 2.77 -34.82 27.19
N GLY A 154 2.89 -34.46 25.89
CA GLY A 154 1.76 -34.33 24.99
C GLY A 154 1.83 -33.12 24.08
N VAL A 155 0.70 -32.83 23.45
CA VAL A 155 0.50 -31.69 22.59
C VAL A 155 -0.08 -30.54 23.40
N PHE A 156 0.53 -29.36 23.33
CA PHE A 156 0.05 -28.12 23.95
C PHE A 156 -0.21 -27.09 22.89
N GLU A 157 -1.37 -26.45 22.97
CA GLU A 157 -1.65 -25.24 22.19
C GLU A 157 -1.26 -24.01 23.00
N GLN A 158 -0.40 -23.19 22.43
CA GLN A 158 0.01 -21.92 23.00
C GLN A 158 -0.71 -20.79 22.25
N PRO A 159 -1.72 -20.17 22.88
CA PRO A 159 -2.41 -19.04 22.27
C PRO A 159 -1.52 -17.78 22.28
N PHE A 160 -1.65 -17.01 21.24
CA PHE A 160 -1.08 -15.67 21.08
C PHE A 160 -2.26 -14.69 20.91
N ASP A 161 -2.71 -14.09 21.99
CA ASP A 161 -3.87 -13.19 21.98
C ASP A 161 -3.55 -11.90 21.20
N GLU A 162 -2.29 -11.48 21.25
CA GLU A 162 -1.78 -10.32 20.52
C GLU A 162 -0.44 -10.65 19.87
N VAL A 163 -0.37 -10.51 18.56
CA VAL A 163 0.87 -10.64 17.77
C VAL A 163 1.03 -9.38 16.94
N SER A 164 2.23 -8.82 16.91
CA SER A 164 2.54 -7.72 16.02
C SER A 164 3.96 -7.78 15.48
N GLY A 165 4.17 -7.13 14.34
CA GLY A 165 5.47 -7.13 13.71
C GLY A 165 5.50 -6.37 12.39
N THR A 166 6.55 -6.65 11.62
CA THR A 166 6.78 -6.08 10.31
C THR A 166 6.77 -7.16 9.25
N LEU A 167 6.39 -6.79 8.05
CA LEU A 167 6.51 -7.65 6.87
C LEU A 167 7.31 -6.95 5.77
N SER A 168 7.98 -7.74 4.97
CA SER A 168 8.60 -7.31 3.73
C SER A 168 8.40 -8.36 2.65
N GLY A 169 8.49 -7.97 1.37
CA GLY A 169 8.34 -8.91 0.27
C GLY A 169 8.81 -8.33 -1.04
N ASN A 170 9.17 -9.23 -1.95
CA ASN A 170 9.53 -8.89 -3.31
C ASN A 170 8.64 -9.70 -4.25
N LEU A 171 7.75 -9.00 -4.93
CA LEU A 171 6.80 -9.60 -5.86
C LEU A 171 7.20 -9.24 -7.30
N VAL A 172 7.31 -10.24 -8.15
CA VAL A 172 7.70 -10.08 -9.56
C VAL A 172 6.45 -10.11 -10.44
N LYS A 173 6.35 -9.16 -11.35
CA LYS A 173 5.26 -9.06 -12.33
C LYS A 173 5.33 -10.25 -13.28
N GLN A 174 4.18 -10.89 -13.49
CA GLN A 174 3.99 -12.03 -14.36
C GLN A 174 3.61 -11.61 -15.79
#